data_e5a89abc316eb52f0889899d406cd822
#
_entry.id   e5a89abc316eb52f0889899d406cd822
#
_cell.length_a   1.000
_cell.length_b   1.000
_cell.length_c   1.000
_cell.angle_alpha   90.00
_cell.angle_beta   90.00
_cell.angle_gamma   90.00
#
_symmetry.space_group_name_H-M   'P 1'
#
loop_
_entity.id
_entity.type
_entity.pdbx_description
1 polymer ?
#
loop_
_entity_poly.entity_id
_entity_poly.type
_entity_poly.pdbx_seq_one_letter_code
_entity_poly.pdbx_strand_id
1 'polypeptide(L)'
;MKRIPNSLILATLLVAFALALWPLPGSLAYFRPNWLALVLCYWLLESPDRVGLGLAFVLGLVADLVFGTLLGEQALRLCVIAFIVLRFRPRLRFFTLPQQSLAILALLLNDRIVVLMIRGLSGEGLPDSMFWIAPVIGTLLWPWLYLLLDDLRLRLRGRGPTP
;
A
#
# COMPACT_ATOMS: atom_id res chain seq x y z
N MET A 1 -18.21 -20.29 -5.42
CA MET A 1 -16.97 -19.47 -5.35
C MET A 1 -16.51 -19.38 -3.89
N LYS A 2 -15.42 -20.05 -3.55
CA LYS A 2 -14.88 -19.96 -2.18
C LYS A 2 -14.36 -18.54 -1.93
N ARG A 3 -14.95 -17.87 -0.95
CA ARG A 3 -14.60 -16.50 -0.60
C ARG A 3 -13.22 -16.50 0.10
N ILE A 4 -12.38 -15.54 -0.25
CA ILE A 4 -11.10 -15.31 0.44
C ILE A 4 -11.42 -15.07 1.91
N PRO A 5 -10.73 -15.72 2.87
CA PRO A 5 -10.98 -15.45 4.28
C PRO A 5 -10.55 -14.01 4.63
N ASN A 6 -11.41 -13.30 5.37
CA ASN A 6 -11.10 -11.95 5.84
C ASN A 6 -9.83 -11.92 6.71
N SER A 7 -9.53 -13.05 7.37
CA SER A 7 -8.33 -13.22 8.18
C SER A 7 -7.03 -13.06 7.35
N LEU A 8 -7.04 -13.47 6.07
CA LEU A 8 -5.87 -13.30 5.21
C LEU A 8 -5.61 -11.82 4.90
N ILE A 9 -6.65 -11.07 4.58
CA ILE A 9 -6.54 -9.63 4.32
C ILE A 9 -6.00 -8.93 5.57
N LEU A 10 -6.59 -9.24 6.72
CA LEU A 10 -6.17 -8.66 7.99
C LEU A 10 -4.73 -9.05 8.35
N ALA A 11 -4.37 -10.32 8.20
CA ALA A 11 -3.03 -10.81 8.51
C ALA A 11 -1.95 -10.14 7.63
N THR A 12 -2.20 -10.01 6.32
CA THR A 12 -1.25 -9.35 5.42
C THR A 12 -1.11 -7.86 5.70
N LEU A 13 -2.19 -7.18 6.09
CA LEU A 13 -2.16 -5.78 6.51
C LEU A 13 -1.41 -5.61 7.83
N LEU A 14 -1.59 -6.52 8.79
CA LEU A 14 -0.82 -6.51 10.04
C LEU A 14 0.67 -6.74 9.81
N VAL A 15 1.03 -7.66 8.90
CA VAL A 15 2.44 -7.86 8.49
C VAL A 15 2.99 -6.60 7.84
N ALA A 16 2.22 -5.94 6.98
CA ALA A 16 2.63 -4.68 6.37
C ALA A 16 2.87 -3.59 7.43
N PHE A 17 2.02 -3.50 8.45
CA PHE A 17 2.24 -2.62 9.60
C PHE A 17 3.52 -2.95 10.35
N ALA A 18 3.75 -4.22 10.65
CA ALA A 18 4.96 -4.67 11.35
C ALA A 18 6.23 -4.32 10.56
N LEU A 19 6.21 -4.54 9.24
CA LEU A 19 7.31 -4.14 8.35
C LEU A 19 7.49 -2.62 8.31
N ALA A 20 6.39 -1.89 8.33
CA ALA A 20 6.41 -0.43 8.37
C ALA A 20 6.94 0.13 9.70
N LEU A 21 6.79 -0.61 10.80
CA LEU A 21 7.30 -0.23 12.11
C LEU A 21 8.77 -0.65 12.34
N TRP A 22 9.31 -1.53 11.48
CA TRP A 22 10.67 -2.01 11.66
C TRP A 22 11.67 -0.86 11.63
N PRO A 23 12.44 -0.63 12.71
CA PRO A 23 13.37 0.48 12.78
C PRO A 23 14.58 0.21 11.85
N LEU A 24 14.69 0.99 10.79
CA LEU A 24 15.88 0.99 9.95
C LEU A 24 16.82 2.09 10.44
N PRO A 25 18.11 1.77 10.69
CA PRO A 25 19.08 2.74 11.20
C PRO A 25 19.45 3.79 10.15
N GLY A 26 19.50 5.07 10.55
CA GLY A 26 20.11 6.17 9.82
C GLY A 26 19.62 6.31 8.37
N SER A 27 20.57 6.29 7.45
CA SER A 27 20.33 6.50 6.02
C SER A 27 19.50 5.40 5.35
N LEU A 28 19.41 4.20 5.94
CA LEU A 28 18.57 3.11 5.41
C LEU A 28 17.09 3.39 5.52
N ALA A 29 16.67 4.34 6.36
CA ALA A 29 15.28 4.73 6.48
C ALA A 29 14.70 5.29 5.16
N TYR A 30 15.53 5.92 4.32
CA TYR A 30 15.10 6.42 3.00
C TYR A 30 14.76 5.30 2.00
N PHE A 31 15.32 4.11 2.19
CA PHE A 31 15.06 2.94 1.35
C PHE A 31 13.80 2.17 1.73
N ARG A 32 13.09 2.64 2.75
CA ARG A 32 11.87 1.99 3.24
C ARG A 32 10.71 2.23 2.28
N PRO A 33 10.19 1.19 1.62
CA PRO A 33 9.00 1.32 0.81
C PRO A 33 7.75 1.53 1.69
N ASN A 34 6.71 2.08 1.12
CA ASN A 34 5.41 2.18 1.80
C ASN A 34 4.69 0.82 1.74
N TRP A 35 5.05 -0.09 2.62
CA TRP A 35 4.49 -1.44 2.69
C TRP A 35 2.96 -1.45 2.78
N LEU A 36 2.43 -0.55 3.59
CA LEU A 36 0.99 -0.45 3.81
C LEU A 36 0.25 -0.07 2.53
N ALA A 37 0.78 0.89 1.78
CA ALA A 37 0.22 1.30 0.50
C ALA A 37 0.30 0.18 -0.54
N LEU A 38 1.42 -0.55 -0.61
CA LEU A 38 1.61 -1.66 -1.55
C LEU A 38 0.62 -2.80 -1.30
N VAL A 39 0.50 -3.25 -0.06
CA VAL A 39 -0.44 -4.33 0.31
C VAL A 39 -1.89 -3.87 0.12
N LEU A 40 -2.19 -2.63 0.46
CA LEU A 40 -3.51 -2.05 0.22
C LEU A 40 -3.85 -2.03 -1.28
N CYS A 41 -2.94 -1.59 -2.14
CA CYS A 41 -3.12 -1.61 -3.60
C CYS A 41 -3.44 -3.01 -4.13
N TYR A 42 -2.73 -4.03 -3.66
CA TYR A 42 -3.00 -5.40 -4.05
C TYR A 42 -4.45 -5.81 -3.74
N TRP A 43 -4.91 -5.57 -2.51
CA TRP A 43 -6.26 -5.95 -2.11
C TRP A 43 -7.35 -5.10 -2.77
N LEU A 44 -7.08 -3.84 -3.04
CA LEU A 44 -8.00 -2.98 -3.82
C LEU A 44 -8.20 -3.51 -5.25
N LEU A 45 -7.15 -4.07 -5.85
CA LEU A 45 -7.24 -4.68 -7.18
C LEU A 45 -7.98 -6.01 -7.14
N GLU A 46 -7.70 -6.86 -6.15
CA GLU A 46 -8.18 -8.24 -6.09
C GLU A 46 -9.52 -8.42 -5.36
N SER A 47 -9.79 -7.61 -4.34
CA SER A 47 -10.98 -7.74 -3.49
C SER A 47 -11.62 -6.39 -3.15
N PRO A 48 -12.08 -5.62 -4.15
CA PRO A 48 -12.63 -4.28 -3.92
C PRO A 48 -13.92 -4.29 -3.11
N ASP A 49 -14.65 -5.41 -3.10
CA ASP A 49 -15.89 -5.57 -2.33
C ASP A 49 -15.64 -5.56 -0.81
N ARG A 50 -14.41 -5.83 -0.39
CA ARG A 50 -14.02 -5.93 1.01
C ARG A 50 -13.04 -4.85 1.44
N VAL A 51 -12.21 -4.43 0.50
CA VAL A 51 -11.18 -3.41 0.71
C VAL A 51 -11.55 -2.20 -0.13
N GLY A 52 -12.06 -1.18 0.50
CA GLY A 52 -12.50 0.05 -0.13
C GLY A 52 -11.96 1.28 0.58
N LEU A 53 -12.50 2.43 0.21
CA LEU A 53 -12.14 3.74 0.81
C LEU A 53 -12.31 3.75 2.33
N GLY A 54 -13.37 3.14 2.86
CA GLY A 54 -13.61 3.08 4.30
C GLY A 54 -12.50 2.35 5.05
N LEU A 55 -12.06 1.20 4.54
CA LEU A 55 -10.95 0.45 5.12
C LEU A 55 -9.63 1.22 5.01
N ALA A 56 -9.38 1.87 3.86
CA ALA A 56 -8.19 2.71 3.66
C ALA A 56 -8.16 3.87 4.67
N PHE A 57 -9.30 4.49 4.92
CA PHE A 57 -9.42 5.57 5.91
C PHE A 57 -9.11 5.08 7.33
N VAL A 58 -9.73 3.98 7.75
CA VAL A 58 -9.51 3.39 9.09
C VAL A 58 -8.06 2.96 9.26
N LEU A 59 -7.48 2.28 8.26
CA LEU A 59 -6.06 1.91 8.29
C LEU A 59 -5.15 3.12 8.39
N GLY A 60 -5.48 4.18 7.67
CA GLY A 60 -4.73 5.43 7.72
C GLY A 60 -4.79 6.10 9.09
N LEU A 61 -5.96 6.14 9.74
CA LEU A 61 -6.09 6.66 11.09
C LEU A 61 -5.30 5.84 12.12
N VAL A 62 -5.35 4.51 12.00
CA VAL A 62 -4.55 3.62 12.86
C VAL A 62 -3.06 3.87 12.62
N ALA A 63 -2.64 4.04 11.36
CA ALA A 63 -1.27 4.35 11.02
C ALA A 63 -0.82 5.70 11.60
N ASP A 64 -1.65 6.73 11.55
CA ASP A 64 -1.37 8.03 12.15
C ASP A 64 -1.10 7.91 13.66
N LEU A 65 -1.93 7.14 14.35
CA LEU A 65 -1.76 6.90 15.80
C LEU A 65 -0.49 6.12 16.11
N VAL A 66 -0.18 5.12 15.30
CA VAL A 66 0.98 4.23 15.52
C VAL A 66 2.30 4.92 15.16
N PHE A 67 2.33 5.70 14.08
CA PHE A 67 3.53 6.41 13.63
C PHE A 67 3.73 7.76 14.30
N GLY A 68 2.72 8.26 15.03
CA GLY A 68 2.77 9.58 15.64
C GLY A 68 2.79 10.72 14.62
N THR A 69 2.20 10.51 13.45
CA THR A 69 2.04 11.53 12.41
C THR A 69 0.85 12.46 12.70
N LEU A 70 0.69 13.51 11.91
CA LEU A 70 -0.49 14.36 12.02
C LEU A 70 -1.75 13.52 11.77
N LEU A 71 -2.72 13.65 12.66
CA LEU A 71 -3.97 12.88 12.53
C LEU A 71 -4.67 13.23 11.22
N GLY A 72 -4.87 12.22 10.39
CA GLY A 72 -5.44 12.36 9.06
C GLY A 72 -4.43 12.35 7.92
N GLU A 73 -3.13 12.46 8.19
CA GLU A 73 -2.09 12.44 7.16
C GLU A 73 -2.05 11.10 6.41
N GLN A 74 -1.87 10.01 7.13
CA GLN A 74 -1.87 8.66 6.53
C GLN A 74 -3.26 8.30 5.99
N ALA A 75 -4.31 8.71 6.69
CA ALA A 75 -5.69 8.52 6.25
C ALA A 75 -5.93 9.18 4.89
N LEU A 76 -5.51 10.41 4.70
CA LEU A 76 -5.63 11.13 3.44
C LEU A 76 -4.81 10.44 2.34
N ARG A 77 -3.57 10.10 2.63
CA ARG A 77 -2.67 9.43 1.67
C ARG A 77 -3.23 8.11 1.18
N LEU A 78 -3.67 7.24 2.08
CA LEU A 78 -4.24 5.94 1.73
C LEU A 78 -5.59 6.08 1.03
N CYS A 79 -6.42 7.05 1.40
CA CYS A 79 -7.68 7.33 0.70
C CYS A 79 -7.46 7.81 -0.74
N VAL A 80 -6.48 8.67 -0.98
CA VAL A 80 -6.14 9.14 -2.34
C VAL A 80 -5.68 7.96 -3.19
N ILE A 81 -4.79 7.13 -2.68
CA ILE A 81 -4.34 5.90 -3.36
C ILE A 81 -5.53 4.98 -3.65
N ALA A 82 -6.36 4.71 -2.65
CA ALA A 82 -7.52 3.83 -2.79
C ALA A 82 -8.52 4.36 -3.82
N PHE A 83 -8.78 5.66 -3.82
CA PHE A 83 -9.66 6.29 -4.80
C PHE A 83 -9.14 6.12 -6.23
N ILE A 84 -7.86 6.40 -6.46
CA ILE A 84 -7.25 6.26 -7.79
C ILE A 84 -7.26 4.80 -8.24
N VAL A 85 -6.85 3.86 -7.38
CA VAL A 85 -6.83 2.44 -7.72
C VAL A 85 -8.24 1.94 -8.04
N LEU A 86 -9.24 2.26 -7.23
CA LEU A 86 -10.63 1.84 -7.48
C LEU A 86 -11.19 2.44 -8.76
N ARG A 87 -10.85 3.70 -9.05
CA ARG A 87 -11.31 4.39 -10.26
C ARG A 87 -10.75 3.77 -11.54
N PHE A 88 -9.47 3.37 -11.51
CA PHE A 88 -8.76 2.81 -12.65
C PHE A 88 -8.65 1.28 -12.61
N ARG A 89 -9.21 0.64 -11.59
CA ARG A 89 -9.16 -0.82 -11.42
C ARG A 89 -9.53 -1.63 -12.66
N PRO A 90 -10.58 -1.29 -13.43
CA PRO A 90 -10.93 -2.05 -14.63
C PRO A 90 -9.79 -2.12 -15.65
N ARG A 91 -8.96 -1.08 -15.71
CA ARG A 91 -7.79 -1.04 -16.60
C ARG A 91 -6.58 -1.72 -15.96
N LEU A 92 -6.31 -1.43 -14.68
CA LEU A 92 -5.14 -1.94 -13.97
C LEU A 92 -5.11 -3.46 -13.87
N ARG A 93 -6.26 -4.11 -13.77
CA ARG A 93 -6.35 -5.59 -13.72
C ARG A 93 -5.90 -6.28 -15.00
N PHE A 94 -6.04 -5.62 -16.14
CA PHE A 94 -5.64 -6.17 -17.44
C PHE A 94 -4.19 -5.84 -17.81
N PHE A 95 -3.53 -5.03 -17.01
CA PHE A 95 -2.13 -4.70 -17.24
C PHE A 95 -1.23 -5.89 -16.94
N THR A 96 -0.18 -6.03 -17.74
CA THR A 96 0.92 -6.94 -17.43
C THR A 96 1.67 -6.47 -16.18
N LEU A 97 2.41 -7.34 -15.50
CA LEU A 97 3.16 -6.99 -14.29
C LEU A 97 4.05 -5.74 -14.46
N PRO A 98 4.82 -5.57 -15.57
CA PRO A 98 5.60 -4.36 -15.79
C PRO A 98 4.73 -3.09 -15.91
N GLN A 99 3.57 -3.18 -16.57
CA GLN A 99 2.64 -2.07 -16.69
C GLN A 99 1.98 -1.72 -15.35
N GLN A 100 1.64 -2.73 -14.54
CA GLN A 100 1.17 -2.52 -13.17
C GLN A 100 2.24 -1.85 -12.31
N SER A 101 3.51 -2.28 -12.43
CA SER A 101 4.62 -1.65 -11.71
C SER A 101 4.77 -0.17 -12.05
N LEU A 102 4.59 0.19 -13.31
CA LEU A 102 4.61 1.59 -13.74
C LEU A 102 3.43 2.38 -13.14
N ALA A 103 2.24 1.78 -13.09
CA ALA A 103 1.09 2.40 -12.45
C ALA A 103 1.30 2.58 -10.93
N ILE A 104 1.91 1.61 -10.27
CA ILE A 104 2.29 1.69 -8.86
C ILE A 104 3.33 2.79 -8.64
N LEU A 105 4.31 2.93 -9.53
CA LEU A 105 5.25 4.06 -9.46
C LEU A 105 4.52 5.40 -9.49
N ALA A 106 3.57 5.58 -10.41
CA ALA A 106 2.77 6.79 -10.48
C ALA A 106 1.98 7.05 -9.19
N LEU A 107 1.39 6.01 -8.60
CA LEU A 107 0.67 6.09 -7.32
C LEU A 107 1.59 6.48 -6.16
N LEU A 108 2.77 5.87 -6.07
CA LEU A 108 3.74 6.16 -5.02
C LEU A 108 4.35 7.56 -5.18
N LEU A 109 4.55 8.03 -6.40
CA LEU A 109 4.96 9.42 -6.66
C LEU A 109 3.85 10.40 -6.26
N ASN A 110 2.59 10.09 -6.58
CA ASN A 110 1.45 10.89 -6.13
C ASN A 110 1.39 10.95 -4.60
N ASP A 111 1.62 9.83 -3.90
CA ASP A 111 1.71 9.80 -2.44
C ASP A 111 2.79 10.77 -1.92
N ARG A 112 3.95 10.82 -2.57
CA ARG A 112 5.02 11.76 -2.21
C ARG A 112 4.62 13.22 -2.44
N ILE A 113 3.88 13.51 -3.51
CA ILE A 113 3.34 14.86 -3.77
C ILE A 113 2.37 15.25 -2.65
N VAL A 114 1.50 14.37 -2.22
CA VAL A 114 0.58 14.62 -1.09
C VAL A 114 1.37 14.92 0.19
N VAL A 115 2.43 14.16 0.48
CA VAL A 115 3.32 14.44 1.63
C VAL A 115 3.94 15.84 1.53
N LEU A 116 4.43 16.21 0.34
CA LEU A 116 5.01 17.55 0.12
C LEU A 116 3.99 18.66 0.33
N MET A 117 2.75 18.46 -0.10
CA MET A 117 1.67 19.43 0.12
C MET A 117 1.37 19.59 1.62
N ILE A 118 1.30 18.49 2.36
CA ILE A 118 1.07 18.51 3.82
C ILE A 118 2.23 19.22 4.53
N ARG A 119 3.48 18.89 4.20
CA ARG A 119 4.66 19.55 4.76
C ARG A 119 4.71 21.04 4.47
N GLY A 120 4.35 21.43 3.23
CA GLY A 120 4.27 22.83 2.86
C GLY A 120 3.24 23.60 3.68
N LEU A 121 2.09 23.01 3.98
CA LEU A 121 1.06 23.59 4.84
C LEU A 121 1.46 23.63 6.31
N SER A 122 2.26 22.66 6.77
CA SER A 122 2.75 22.57 8.15
C SER A 122 3.98 23.43 8.40
N GLY A 123 4.51 24.10 7.37
CA GLY A 123 5.72 24.94 7.48
C GLY A 123 7.01 24.14 7.65
N GLU A 124 6.97 22.84 7.37
CA GLU A 124 8.17 22.00 7.35
C GLU A 124 9.01 22.26 6.10
N GLY A 125 10.33 22.18 6.23
CA GLY A 125 11.25 22.36 5.11
C GLY A 125 11.10 21.27 4.02
N LEU A 126 11.69 21.56 2.85
CA LEU A 126 11.74 20.58 1.76
C LEU A 126 12.53 19.34 2.19
N PRO A 127 12.05 18.14 1.87
CA PRO A 127 12.75 16.91 2.17
C PRO A 127 14.01 16.77 1.32
N ASP A 128 14.93 15.93 1.81
CA ASP A 128 16.17 15.60 1.12
C ASP A 128 15.89 14.91 -0.24
N SER A 129 16.85 15.00 -1.18
CA SER A 129 16.74 14.35 -2.49
C SER A 129 16.50 12.81 -2.40
N MET A 130 17.00 12.18 -1.34
CA MET A 130 16.78 10.76 -1.05
C MET A 130 15.30 10.40 -0.78
N PHE A 131 14.46 11.38 -0.49
CA PHE A 131 13.02 11.18 -0.32
C PHE A 131 12.35 10.47 -1.51
N TRP A 132 12.87 10.67 -2.72
CA TRP A 132 12.33 10.10 -3.95
C TRP A 132 12.75 8.65 -4.23
N ILE A 133 13.64 8.08 -3.42
CA ILE A 133 14.13 6.69 -3.60
C ILE A 133 13.06 5.68 -3.21
N ALA A 134 12.31 5.92 -2.15
CA ALA A 134 11.32 4.97 -1.64
C ALA A 134 10.24 4.56 -2.68
N PRO A 135 9.68 5.47 -3.51
CA PRO A 135 8.79 5.07 -4.60
C PRO A 135 9.41 4.11 -5.61
N VAL A 136 10.68 4.33 -5.97
CA VAL A 136 11.40 3.46 -6.92
C VAL A 136 11.56 2.07 -6.32
N ILE A 137 11.97 1.97 -5.06
CA ILE A 137 12.09 0.68 -4.37
C ILE A 137 10.75 -0.02 -4.26
N GLY A 138 9.70 0.68 -3.89
CA GLY A 138 8.35 0.13 -3.84
C GLY A 138 7.89 -0.43 -5.18
N THR A 139 8.21 0.27 -6.26
CA THR A 139 7.92 -0.17 -7.63
C THR A 139 8.67 -1.44 -8.01
N LEU A 140 9.95 -1.54 -7.65
CA LEU A 140 10.76 -2.74 -7.90
C LEU A 140 10.28 -3.94 -7.07
N LEU A 141 9.76 -3.70 -5.88
CA LEU A 141 9.20 -4.74 -5.01
C LEU A 141 7.79 -5.18 -5.44
N TRP A 142 7.08 -4.39 -6.22
CA TRP A 142 5.69 -4.67 -6.59
C TRP A 142 5.49 -6.04 -7.25
N PRO A 143 6.25 -6.45 -8.29
CA PRO A 143 6.06 -7.75 -8.91
C PRO A 143 6.22 -8.90 -7.92
N TRP A 144 7.22 -8.80 -7.05
CA TRP A 144 7.48 -9.79 -6.01
C TRP A 144 6.35 -9.90 -5.01
N LEU A 145 5.91 -8.75 -4.51
CA LEU A 145 4.82 -8.67 -3.55
C LEU A 145 3.51 -9.18 -4.16
N TYR A 146 3.23 -8.80 -5.40
CA TYR A 146 2.05 -9.25 -6.11
C TYR A 146 2.02 -10.76 -6.26
N LEU A 147 3.11 -11.38 -6.73
CA LEU A 147 3.22 -12.82 -6.89
C LEU A 147 3.15 -13.55 -5.55
N LEU A 148 3.79 -13.02 -4.51
CA LEU A 148 3.75 -13.61 -3.17
C LEU A 148 2.33 -13.62 -2.60
N LEU A 149 1.64 -12.50 -2.65
CA LEU A 149 0.26 -12.40 -2.14
C LEU A 149 -0.71 -13.22 -2.98
N ASP A 150 -0.50 -13.30 -4.28
CA ASP A 150 -1.34 -14.10 -5.17
C ASP A 150 -1.15 -15.60 -4.91
N ASP A 151 0.08 -16.07 -4.77
CA ASP A 151 0.38 -17.46 -4.38
C ASP A 151 -0.24 -17.81 -3.02
N LEU A 152 -0.08 -16.94 -2.03
CA LEU A 152 -0.67 -17.13 -0.70
C LEU A 152 -2.20 -17.20 -0.77
N ARG A 153 -2.81 -16.33 -1.55
CA ARG A 153 -4.26 -16.32 -1.79
C ARG A 153 -4.74 -17.63 -2.42
N LEU A 154 -4.02 -18.12 -3.43
CA LEU A 154 -4.35 -19.36 -4.15
C LEU A 154 -4.18 -20.59 -3.26
N ARG A 155 -3.12 -20.68 -2.48
CA ARG A 155 -2.88 -21.80 -1.54
C ARG A 155 -3.98 -21.91 -0.50
N LEU A 156 -4.46 -20.79 0.02
CA LEU A 156 -5.55 -20.79 1.01
C LEU A 156 -6.92 -21.08 0.39
N ARG A 157 -7.11 -20.76 -0.89
CA ARG A 157 -8.29 -21.22 -1.64
C ARG A 157 -8.30 -22.72 -1.88
N GLY A 158 -7.13 -23.35 -2.10
CA GLY A 158 -6.99 -24.78 -2.36
C GLY A 158 -7.09 -25.70 -1.13
N ARG A 159 -6.96 -25.15 0.09
CA ARG A 159 -7.01 -25.90 1.36
C ARG A 159 -8.41 -26.11 1.95
N GLY A 160 -9.47 -25.92 1.18
CA GLY A 160 -10.79 -26.33 1.64
C GLY A 160 -10.89 -27.88 1.63
N PRO A 161 -11.58 -28.52 2.60
CA PRO A 161 -11.72 -29.95 2.63
C PRO A 161 -12.28 -30.44 1.29
N THR A 162 -11.60 -31.35 0.66
CA THR A 162 -12.16 -32.19 -0.41
C THR A 162 -13.32 -32.96 0.19
N PRO A 163 -14.48 -33.02 -0.45
CA PRO A 163 -15.62 -33.82 0.02
C PRO A 163 -15.26 -35.27 0.10
#